data_a08f5e460a95287dd3ed655cc494ec46
#
_entry.id   a08f5e460a95287dd3ed655cc494ec46
#
_cell.length_a   1.000
_cell.length_b   1.000
_cell.length_c   1.000
_cell.angle_alpha   90.00
_cell.angle_beta   90.00
_cell.angle_gamma   90.00
#
_symmetry.space_group_name_H-M   'P 1'
#
loop_
_entity.id
_entity.type
_entity.pdbx_description
1 polymer ?
#
loop_
_entity_poly.entity_id
_entity_poly.type
_entity_poly.pdbx_seq_one_letter_code
_entity_poly.pdbx_strand_id
1 'polypeptide(L)'
;SYASSNGENNLLLLKMSYIDIGDIGLPDIQRPFVWSATKVRDLFDSMYRGFPVGYLLFWSNVQMNHVKQIGLEEKGHKMPALLIVDGQQRLTSLYSVFRGKPVLDENFQERRMKIAFRPRDGRFEVCDAAIEKDPEFIPDISVLWTSGKAHWGLVTDFLKRLEAKSFLSEDECNQIAHNLDRLFDLEKYPFTALEIASTVDEEQVADIFVRINSQGVKLNQGDSILTLLSVFADDLRVKLERFSRACHQVPQPGSGPPPFNHFIRVQPDQLLRVTVALGFYRARLQSVYQLLRSRDPVTGAFLPEQQARLFQELGESLSKVLQLTNWHQFFLTLAGAGFRSGQMVSSQNALLYSYVFYLLGKTRFGIPSHELDRVIGRWFFAVTLSGRYTANT
;
A
#
# COMPACT_ATOMS: atom_id res chain seq x y z
N SER A 1 -8.45 -4.30 -29.79
CA SER A 1 -7.21 -4.47 -29.01
C SER A 1 -7.21 -3.49 -27.85
N TYR A 2 -7.16 -4.00 -26.61
CA TYR A 2 -7.28 -3.20 -25.39
C TYR A 2 -5.98 -2.54 -24.94
N ALA A 3 -4.86 -2.80 -25.59
CA ALA A 3 -3.58 -2.22 -25.27
C ALA A 3 -2.85 -1.78 -26.55
N SER A 4 -2.41 -0.54 -26.59
CA SER A 4 -1.46 -0.07 -27.59
C SER A 4 -0.05 -0.14 -27.00
N SER A 5 0.86 -0.84 -27.67
CA SER A 5 2.28 -0.76 -27.39
C SER A 5 2.84 0.45 -28.15
N ASN A 6 2.90 1.62 -27.50
CA ASN A 6 3.65 2.72 -28.06
C ASN A 6 5.15 2.38 -27.95
N GLY A 7 5.80 2.19 -29.10
CA GLY A 7 7.19 1.79 -29.22
C GLY A 7 8.22 2.90 -28.91
N GLU A 8 7.87 3.85 -28.06
CA GLU A 8 8.84 4.81 -27.53
C GLU A 8 9.61 4.18 -26.39
N ASN A 9 10.93 4.30 -26.43
CA ASN A 9 11.87 3.81 -25.42
C ASN A 9 11.45 4.26 -24.02
N ASN A 10 10.70 3.40 -23.31
CA ASN A 10 10.24 3.63 -21.97
C ASN A 10 11.40 3.46 -20.98
N LEU A 11 12.34 4.41 -20.99
CA LEU A 11 13.43 4.45 -20.04
C LEU A 11 12.88 4.66 -18.62
N LEU A 12 13.44 3.93 -17.67
CA LEU A 12 13.07 4.04 -16.25
C LEU A 12 13.16 5.49 -15.75
N LEU A 13 14.18 6.23 -16.20
CA LEU A 13 14.39 7.63 -15.84
C LEU A 13 13.24 8.55 -16.25
N LEU A 14 12.65 8.36 -17.44
CA LEU A 14 11.46 9.08 -17.87
C LEU A 14 10.26 8.81 -16.97
N LYS A 15 10.06 7.55 -16.56
CA LYS A 15 8.96 7.19 -15.65
C LYS A 15 9.14 7.77 -14.25
N MET A 16 10.38 7.84 -13.74
CA MET A 16 10.68 8.48 -12.46
C MET A 16 10.43 9.99 -12.49
N SER A 17 10.81 10.68 -13.57
CA SER A 17 10.52 12.11 -13.73
C SER A 17 9.03 12.39 -13.84
N TYR A 18 8.23 11.51 -14.46
CA TYR A 18 6.77 11.65 -14.48
C TYR A 18 6.14 11.49 -13.08
N ILE A 19 6.73 10.70 -12.20
CA ILE A 19 6.32 10.64 -10.79
C ILE A 19 6.67 11.94 -10.08
N ASP A 20 7.88 12.47 -10.28
CA ASP A 20 8.35 13.71 -9.65
C ASP A 20 7.46 14.93 -10.03
N ILE A 21 6.96 14.98 -11.27
CA ILE A 21 6.07 16.05 -11.75
C ILE A 21 4.57 15.76 -11.52
N GLY A 22 4.23 14.62 -10.94
CA GLY A 22 2.85 14.23 -10.65
C GLY A 22 2.03 13.75 -11.84
N ASP A 23 2.63 13.52 -12.99
CA ASP A 23 1.96 12.98 -14.19
C ASP A 23 1.65 11.47 -14.07
N ILE A 24 2.45 10.73 -13.30
CA ILE A 24 2.08 9.40 -12.83
C ILE A 24 1.61 9.54 -11.38
N GLY A 25 0.33 9.32 -11.16
CA GLY A 25 -0.16 9.07 -9.83
C GLY A 25 0.41 7.74 -9.33
N LEU A 26 1.38 7.81 -8.40
CA LEU A 26 1.46 6.80 -7.37
C LEU A 26 0.28 7.14 -6.46
N PRO A 27 -0.82 6.39 -6.53
CA PRO A 27 -1.87 6.62 -5.56
C PRO A 27 -1.24 6.45 -4.19
N ASP A 28 -1.35 7.43 -3.30
CA ASP A 28 -1.03 7.32 -1.87
C ASP A 28 -1.74 6.13 -1.19
N ILE A 29 -2.37 5.33 -1.95
CA ILE A 29 -3.61 4.69 -1.72
C ILE A 29 -3.62 3.21 -2.04
N GLN A 30 -2.72 2.78 -2.84
CA GLN A 30 -2.57 1.36 -2.99
C GLN A 30 -1.75 0.91 -1.80
N ARG A 31 -2.03 -0.26 -1.31
CA ARG A 31 -1.40 -1.00 -0.22
C ARG A 31 -0.13 -0.36 0.32
N PRO A 32 0.01 -0.22 1.61
CA PRO A 32 1.30 0.13 2.20
C PRO A 32 2.39 -0.73 1.56
N PHE A 33 3.59 -0.21 1.53
CA PHE A 33 4.71 -0.91 0.94
C PHE A 33 4.96 -2.21 1.71
N VAL A 34 4.67 -3.35 1.07
CA VAL A 34 4.72 -4.67 1.71
C VAL A 34 5.92 -5.52 1.25
N TRP A 35 6.67 -5.06 0.24
CA TRP A 35 7.86 -5.80 -0.18
C TRP A 35 8.94 -5.76 0.88
N SER A 36 9.53 -6.93 1.16
CA SER A 36 10.73 -7.02 1.99
C SER A 36 11.92 -6.36 1.29
N ALA A 37 12.89 -5.88 2.05
CA ALA A 37 14.14 -5.35 1.50
C ALA A 37 14.86 -6.39 0.62
N THR A 38 14.75 -7.68 0.95
CA THR A 38 15.27 -8.79 0.14
C THR A 38 14.63 -8.83 -1.24
N LYS A 39 13.31 -8.66 -1.33
CA LYS A 39 12.60 -8.65 -2.62
C LYS A 39 12.98 -7.43 -3.47
N VAL A 40 13.23 -6.29 -2.84
CA VAL A 40 13.74 -5.09 -3.52
C VAL A 40 15.17 -5.34 -4.02
N ARG A 41 16.05 -5.93 -3.21
CA ARG A 41 17.39 -6.34 -3.63
C ARG A 41 17.34 -7.26 -4.86
N ASP A 42 16.48 -8.27 -4.84
CA ASP A 42 16.33 -9.25 -5.93
C ASP A 42 15.82 -8.59 -7.22
N LEU A 43 15.00 -7.54 -7.11
CA LEU A 43 14.58 -6.72 -8.25
C LEU A 43 15.80 -6.05 -8.90
N PHE A 44 16.64 -5.37 -8.11
CA PHE A 44 17.84 -4.70 -8.62
C PHE A 44 18.86 -5.68 -9.17
N ASP A 45 19.09 -6.83 -8.53
CA ASP A 45 19.95 -7.89 -9.03
C ASP A 45 19.44 -8.44 -10.37
N SER A 46 18.14 -8.66 -10.52
CA SER A 46 17.52 -9.11 -11.76
C SER A 46 17.71 -8.09 -12.90
N MET A 47 17.48 -6.81 -12.62
CA MET A 47 17.70 -5.74 -13.59
C MET A 47 19.18 -5.66 -14.01
N TYR A 48 20.08 -5.75 -13.05
CA TYR A 48 21.53 -5.72 -13.31
C TYR A 48 21.99 -6.88 -14.18
N ARG A 49 21.37 -8.06 -14.04
CA ARG A 49 21.64 -9.24 -14.90
C ARG A 49 20.91 -9.18 -16.23
N GLY A 50 20.07 -8.18 -16.47
CA GLY A 50 19.29 -8.06 -17.70
C GLY A 50 18.10 -9.03 -17.75
N PHE A 51 17.66 -9.57 -16.59
CA PHE A 51 16.50 -10.47 -16.54
C PHE A 51 15.19 -9.65 -16.60
N PRO A 52 14.14 -10.18 -17.25
CA PRO A 52 12.86 -9.50 -17.29
C PRO A 52 12.25 -9.43 -15.89
N VAL A 53 11.88 -8.22 -15.48
CA VAL A 53 11.31 -7.95 -14.15
C VAL A 53 9.79 -7.73 -14.17
N GLY A 54 9.16 -8.11 -15.28
CA GLY A 54 7.73 -7.94 -15.50
C GLY A 54 7.39 -6.58 -16.14
N TYR A 55 6.10 -6.27 -16.21
CA TYR A 55 5.58 -5.08 -16.85
C TYR A 55 4.95 -4.14 -15.82
N LEU A 56 4.74 -2.88 -16.22
CA LEU A 56 3.94 -1.90 -15.52
C LEU A 56 2.65 -1.69 -16.31
N LEU A 57 1.50 -1.69 -15.65
CA LEU A 57 0.22 -1.44 -16.29
C LEU A 57 -0.32 -0.10 -15.82
N PHE A 58 -0.60 0.77 -16.79
CA PHE A 58 -1.15 2.09 -16.56
C PHE A 58 -2.53 2.20 -17.22
N TRP A 59 -3.32 3.11 -16.71
CA TRP A 59 -4.57 3.56 -17.31
C TRP A 59 -4.48 5.05 -17.60
N SER A 60 -4.76 5.42 -18.87
CA SER A 60 -4.81 6.82 -19.29
C SER A 60 -6.09 7.49 -18.79
N ASN A 61 -5.93 8.53 -17.99
CA ASN A 61 -7.03 9.23 -17.32
C ASN A 61 -7.39 10.56 -18.04
N VAL A 62 -7.79 10.52 -19.29
CA VAL A 62 -8.08 11.73 -20.07
C VAL A 62 -9.46 12.36 -19.77
N GLN A 63 -10.37 11.65 -19.09
CA GLN A 63 -11.77 12.09 -18.96
C GLN A 63 -12.30 12.27 -17.52
N MET A 64 -11.51 12.06 -16.49
CA MET A 64 -12.00 12.27 -15.12
C MET A 64 -11.97 13.74 -14.70
N ASN A 65 -12.98 14.50 -15.10
CA ASN A 65 -13.24 15.87 -14.60
C ASN A 65 -13.63 15.92 -13.11
N HIS A 66 -13.68 14.80 -12.40
CA HIS A 66 -14.16 14.70 -11.02
C HIS A 66 -13.26 13.95 -10.03
N VAL A 67 -12.05 13.53 -10.42
CA VAL A 67 -11.12 12.96 -9.46
C VAL A 67 -10.46 14.10 -8.70
N LYS A 68 -10.93 14.37 -7.48
CA LYS A 68 -10.25 15.26 -6.55
C LYS A 68 -8.85 14.72 -6.31
N GLN A 69 -7.89 15.63 -6.45
CA GLN A 69 -6.49 15.39 -6.08
C GLN A 69 -6.40 14.78 -4.69
N ILE A 70 -5.66 13.68 -4.59
CA ILE A 70 -5.41 13.00 -3.35
C ILE A 70 -3.99 13.34 -2.92
N GLY A 71 -3.90 13.85 -1.70
CA GLY A 71 -2.68 13.94 -0.93
C GLY A 71 -1.87 15.21 -1.07
N LEU A 72 -1.73 15.89 0.06
CA LEU A 72 -1.01 17.10 0.37
C LEU A 72 -1.71 18.40 -0.03
N GLU A 73 -2.35 18.99 0.97
CA GLU A 73 -2.72 20.40 1.01
C GLU A 73 -1.50 21.25 0.61
N GLU A 74 -1.76 22.24 -0.26
CA GLU A 74 -0.88 23.37 -0.58
C GLU A 74 0.09 23.30 -1.78
N LYS A 75 -0.25 22.64 -2.91
CA LYS A 75 0.26 23.11 -4.21
C LYS A 75 -0.72 22.71 -5.30
N GLY A 76 -1.09 23.65 -6.20
CA GLY A 76 -2.02 23.42 -7.29
C GLY A 76 -1.62 22.23 -8.16
N HIS A 77 -2.18 21.08 -7.85
CA HIS A 77 -1.71 19.80 -8.38
C HIS A 77 -2.43 19.49 -9.68
N LYS A 78 -1.64 19.29 -10.71
CA LYS A 78 -2.06 18.75 -11.99
C LYS A 78 -2.58 17.34 -11.76
N MET A 79 -3.73 17.00 -12.32
CA MET A 79 -4.24 15.61 -12.24
C MET A 79 -3.27 14.67 -12.94
N PRO A 80 -2.96 13.51 -12.38
CA PRO A 80 -2.08 12.57 -13.03
C PRO A 80 -2.67 12.08 -14.33
N ALA A 81 -1.90 12.14 -15.41
CA ALA A 81 -2.31 11.67 -16.72
C ALA A 81 -2.41 10.15 -16.81
N LEU A 82 -1.64 9.44 -15.99
CA LEU A 82 -1.56 7.99 -15.93
C LEU A 82 -1.77 7.50 -14.50
N LEU A 83 -2.65 6.52 -14.33
CA LEU A 83 -2.82 5.79 -13.07
C LEU A 83 -2.19 4.41 -13.17
N ILE A 84 -1.38 4.02 -12.19
CA ILE A 84 -0.81 2.68 -12.16
C ILE A 84 -1.86 1.65 -11.73
N VAL A 85 -2.08 0.64 -12.56
CA VAL A 85 -3.04 -0.45 -12.34
C VAL A 85 -2.33 -1.69 -11.78
N ASP A 86 -1.14 -2.03 -12.30
CA ASP A 86 -0.31 -3.11 -11.77
C ASP A 86 1.18 -2.74 -11.82
N GLY A 87 1.96 -3.34 -10.91
CA GLY A 87 3.39 -3.08 -10.75
C GLY A 87 3.73 -1.99 -9.75
N GLN A 88 2.79 -1.52 -8.94
CA GLN A 88 2.99 -0.44 -7.97
C GLN A 88 4.15 -0.73 -6.99
N GLN A 89 4.18 -1.89 -6.35
CA GLN A 89 5.25 -2.23 -5.40
C GLN A 89 6.63 -2.16 -6.07
N ARG A 90 6.70 -2.57 -7.33
CA ARG A 90 7.92 -2.49 -8.15
C ARG A 90 8.30 -1.04 -8.42
N LEU A 91 7.36 -0.24 -8.91
CA LEU A 91 7.60 1.17 -9.20
C LEU A 91 7.97 1.96 -7.94
N THR A 92 7.29 1.72 -6.82
CA THR A 92 7.59 2.31 -5.52
C THR A 92 8.98 1.91 -5.02
N SER A 93 9.39 0.63 -5.19
CA SER A 93 10.74 0.16 -4.86
C SER A 93 11.81 0.90 -5.65
N LEU A 94 11.61 1.00 -6.95
CA LEU A 94 12.53 1.70 -7.85
C LEU A 94 12.63 3.18 -7.49
N TYR A 95 11.49 3.85 -7.32
CA TYR A 95 11.45 5.26 -6.93
C TYR A 95 12.16 5.50 -5.58
N SER A 96 11.86 4.68 -4.57
CA SER A 96 12.49 4.77 -3.25
C SER A 96 14.02 4.66 -3.33
N VAL A 97 14.53 3.67 -4.07
CA VAL A 97 15.99 3.44 -4.16
C VAL A 97 16.66 4.49 -5.06
N PHE A 98 16.14 4.77 -6.26
CA PHE A 98 16.76 5.74 -7.17
C PHE A 98 16.72 7.18 -6.63
N ARG A 99 15.68 7.56 -5.88
CA ARG A 99 15.51 8.89 -5.30
C ARG A 99 15.94 8.99 -3.83
N GLY A 100 16.32 7.87 -3.21
CA GLY A 100 16.65 7.83 -1.78
C GLY A 100 15.49 8.24 -0.88
N LYS A 101 14.23 8.04 -1.33
CA LYS A 101 13.03 8.44 -0.58
C LYS A 101 12.55 7.32 0.32
N PRO A 102 12.08 7.63 1.56
CA PRO A 102 11.44 6.65 2.40
C PRO A 102 10.11 6.18 1.79
N VAL A 103 9.69 4.98 2.14
CA VAL A 103 8.37 4.42 1.84
C VAL A 103 7.59 4.23 3.14
N LEU A 104 6.26 4.28 3.07
CA LEU A 104 5.40 3.93 4.20
C LEU A 104 5.17 2.42 4.21
N ASP A 105 5.51 1.76 5.32
CA ASP A 105 5.25 0.35 5.52
C ASP A 105 3.78 0.07 5.92
N GLU A 106 3.44 -1.18 6.16
CA GLU A 106 2.10 -1.62 6.58
C GLU A 106 1.62 -1.01 7.92
N ASN A 107 2.55 -0.48 8.72
CA ASN A 107 2.25 0.22 9.97
C ASN A 107 2.26 1.75 9.80
N PHE A 108 2.31 2.24 8.56
CA PHE A 108 2.44 3.65 8.18
C PHE A 108 3.69 4.32 8.79
N GLN A 109 4.75 3.53 9.03
CA GLN A 109 6.04 4.03 9.46
C GLN A 109 6.92 4.28 8.24
N GLU A 110 7.63 5.40 8.26
CA GLU A 110 8.62 5.68 7.23
C GLU A 110 9.79 4.70 7.33
N ARG A 111 10.05 4.02 6.22
CA ARG A 111 11.14 3.06 6.10
C ARG A 111 11.99 3.39 4.89
N ARG A 112 13.28 3.59 5.10
CA ARG A 112 14.24 3.74 4.01
C ARG A 112 14.77 2.37 3.57
N MET A 113 14.72 2.11 2.27
CA MET A 113 15.27 0.90 1.66
C MET A 113 16.73 1.15 1.27
N LYS A 114 17.66 0.67 2.10
CA LYS A 114 19.10 0.72 1.78
C LYS A 114 19.51 -0.58 1.10
N ILE A 115 19.79 -0.53 -0.18
CA ILE A 115 20.33 -1.64 -0.96
C ILE A 115 21.81 -1.39 -1.17
N ALA A 116 22.62 -2.36 -0.76
CA ALA A 116 24.06 -2.31 -0.89
C ALA A 116 24.53 -3.05 -2.14
N PHE A 117 25.66 -2.64 -2.67
CA PHE A 117 26.28 -3.26 -3.84
C PHE A 117 27.79 -3.43 -3.62
N ARG A 118 28.30 -4.63 -3.95
CA ARG A 118 29.73 -4.92 -3.94
C ARG A 118 30.27 -4.91 -5.38
N PRO A 119 31.02 -3.88 -5.78
CA PRO A 119 31.44 -3.72 -7.18
C PRO A 119 32.42 -4.78 -7.65
N ARG A 120 33.21 -5.41 -6.75
CA ARG A 120 34.20 -6.44 -7.09
C ARG A 120 33.58 -7.63 -7.85
N ASP A 121 32.39 -8.06 -7.45
CA ASP A 121 31.69 -9.23 -8.00
C ASP A 121 30.26 -8.94 -8.49
N GLY A 122 29.82 -7.68 -8.45
CA GLY A 122 28.48 -7.30 -8.90
C GLY A 122 27.35 -7.81 -7.99
N ARG A 123 27.58 -7.95 -6.70
CA ARG A 123 26.66 -8.55 -5.74
C ARG A 123 25.81 -7.49 -5.03
N PHE A 124 24.49 -7.71 -5.02
CA PHE A 124 23.54 -6.91 -4.24
C PHE A 124 23.23 -7.55 -2.89
N GLU A 125 23.15 -6.73 -1.84
CA GLU A 125 22.75 -7.13 -0.50
C GLU A 125 21.79 -6.11 0.12
N VAL A 126 21.03 -6.57 1.12
CA VAL A 126 20.31 -5.64 2.00
C VAL A 126 21.34 -5.08 2.99
N CYS A 127 21.43 -3.75 3.08
CA CYS A 127 22.39 -3.12 3.96
C CYS A 127 22.06 -3.42 5.44
N ASP A 128 23.05 -3.91 6.14
CA ASP A 128 23.06 -4.09 7.59
C ASP A 128 24.25 -3.35 8.24
N ALA A 129 24.37 -3.44 9.55
CA ALA A 129 25.43 -2.77 10.29
C ALA A 129 26.86 -3.29 9.98
N ALA A 130 26.99 -4.51 9.46
CA ALA A 130 28.27 -5.07 9.02
C ALA A 130 28.65 -4.53 7.65
N ILE A 131 27.72 -4.58 6.70
CA ILE A 131 27.88 -4.05 5.34
C ILE A 131 28.12 -2.54 5.33
N GLU A 132 27.48 -1.80 6.26
CA GLU A 132 27.67 -0.35 6.37
C GLU A 132 29.10 0.05 6.70
N LYS A 133 29.84 -0.82 7.36
CA LYS A 133 31.26 -0.63 7.74
C LYS A 133 32.24 -1.29 6.78
N ASP A 134 31.77 -2.15 5.89
CA ASP A 134 32.62 -2.86 4.94
C ASP A 134 32.99 -1.98 3.74
N PRO A 135 34.28 -1.66 3.55
CA PRO A 135 34.72 -0.81 2.44
C PRO A 135 34.54 -1.44 1.07
N GLU A 136 34.35 -2.75 0.97
CA GLU A 136 34.08 -3.45 -0.29
C GLU A 136 32.67 -3.18 -0.81
N PHE A 137 31.78 -2.65 0.04
CA PHE A 137 30.42 -2.31 -0.35
C PHE A 137 30.22 -0.81 -0.55
N ILE A 138 29.30 -0.48 -1.46
CA ILE A 138 28.55 0.76 -1.44
C ILE A 138 27.29 0.46 -0.63
N PRO A 139 27.15 0.97 0.61
CA PRO A 139 26.10 0.53 1.54
C PRO A 139 24.70 0.98 1.15
N ASP A 140 24.59 2.03 0.33
CA ASP A 140 23.33 2.55 -0.19
C ASP A 140 23.55 3.04 -1.62
N ILE A 141 23.07 2.27 -2.59
CA ILE A 141 23.25 2.60 -4.02
C ILE A 141 22.53 3.88 -4.44
N SER A 142 21.58 4.38 -3.66
CA SER A 142 20.88 5.63 -3.97
C SER A 142 21.82 6.82 -4.10
N VAL A 143 22.97 6.80 -3.41
CA VAL A 143 23.98 7.87 -3.48
C VAL A 143 24.53 8.08 -4.88
N LEU A 144 24.48 7.05 -5.73
CA LEU A 144 24.95 7.12 -7.13
C LEU A 144 24.12 8.14 -7.93
N TRP A 145 22.83 8.24 -7.66
CA TRP A 145 21.91 9.12 -8.41
C TRP A 145 21.51 10.39 -7.63
N THR A 146 21.70 10.40 -6.30
CA THR A 146 21.24 11.52 -5.46
C THR A 146 22.37 12.45 -4.99
N SER A 147 23.64 12.03 -5.09
CA SER A 147 24.77 12.79 -4.56
C SER A 147 25.17 14.03 -5.39
N GLY A 148 24.71 14.13 -6.65
CA GLY A 148 25.13 15.18 -7.58
C GLY A 148 26.59 15.09 -8.03
N LYS A 149 27.34 14.06 -7.59
CA LYS A 149 28.72 13.84 -8.04
C LYS A 149 28.74 13.25 -9.45
N ALA A 150 29.74 13.64 -10.22
CA ALA A 150 29.99 13.00 -11.52
C ALA A 150 30.33 11.52 -11.34
N HIS A 151 29.84 10.68 -12.26
CA HIS A 151 30.02 9.22 -12.25
C HIS A 151 31.47 8.80 -12.02
N TRP A 152 32.39 9.32 -12.83
CA TRP A 152 33.82 9.02 -12.70
C TRP A 152 34.40 9.39 -11.32
N GLY A 153 33.89 10.45 -10.69
CA GLY A 153 34.30 10.84 -9.34
C GLY A 153 33.91 9.79 -8.28
N LEU A 154 32.73 9.21 -8.39
CA LEU A 154 32.28 8.15 -7.49
C LEU A 154 33.09 6.86 -7.65
N VAL A 155 33.41 6.48 -8.89
CA VAL A 155 34.28 5.34 -9.18
C VAL A 155 35.69 5.57 -8.58
N THR A 156 36.26 6.75 -8.81
CA THR A 156 37.58 7.10 -8.27
C THR A 156 37.61 7.12 -6.74
N ASP A 157 36.61 7.71 -6.12
CA ASP A 157 36.49 7.74 -4.65
C ASP A 157 36.37 6.32 -4.06
N PHE A 158 35.64 5.44 -4.75
CA PHE A 158 35.49 4.05 -4.32
C PHE A 158 36.82 3.29 -4.44
N LEU A 159 37.53 3.38 -5.57
CA LEU A 159 38.81 2.72 -5.78
C LEU A 159 39.85 3.19 -4.75
N LYS A 160 40.00 4.50 -4.54
CA LYS A 160 40.91 5.07 -3.53
C LYS A 160 40.61 4.52 -2.11
N ARG A 161 39.36 4.35 -1.78
CA ARG A 161 38.95 3.78 -0.49
C ARG A 161 39.39 2.32 -0.33
N LEU A 162 39.34 1.51 -1.41
CA LEU A 162 39.80 0.14 -1.41
C LEU A 162 41.32 0.04 -1.38
N GLU A 163 42.00 0.84 -2.20
CA GLU A 163 43.49 0.88 -2.27
C GLU A 163 44.11 1.25 -0.93
N ALA A 164 43.41 2.05 -0.13
CA ALA A 164 43.89 2.38 1.23
C ALA A 164 43.95 1.17 2.18
N LYS A 165 43.28 0.06 1.83
CA LYS A 165 43.21 -1.16 2.65
C LYS A 165 43.90 -2.39 2.03
N SER A 166 43.97 -2.47 0.70
CA SER A 166 44.56 -3.59 -0.01
C SER A 166 45.07 -3.16 -1.38
N PHE A 167 46.14 -3.79 -1.83
CA PHE A 167 46.59 -3.63 -3.19
C PHE A 167 45.52 -4.15 -4.16
N LEU A 168 45.22 -3.36 -5.18
CA LEU A 168 44.34 -3.75 -6.28
C LEU A 168 45.18 -3.89 -7.56
N SER A 169 44.99 -4.99 -8.29
CA SER A 169 45.55 -5.13 -9.63
C SER A 169 44.81 -4.24 -10.63
N GLU A 170 45.42 -3.95 -11.75
CA GLU A 170 44.78 -3.17 -12.83
C GLU A 170 43.49 -3.86 -13.34
N ASP A 171 43.51 -5.19 -13.46
CA ASP A 171 42.36 -5.99 -13.86
C ASP A 171 41.21 -5.87 -12.85
N GLU A 172 41.51 -5.88 -11.56
CA GLU A 172 40.47 -5.68 -10.49
C GLU A 172 39.90 -4.26 -10.57
N CYS A 173 40.73 -3.25 -10.78
CA CYS A 173 40.25 -1.87 -10.93
C CYS A 173 39.31 -1.74 -12.14
N ASN A 174 39.68 -2.33 -13.28
CA ASN A 174 38.88 -2.34 -14.49
C ASN A 174 37.56 -3.08 -14.30
N GLN A 175 37.60 -4.23 -13.63
CA GLN A 175 36.36 -5.00 -13.31
C GLN A 175 35.43 -4.22 -12.40
N ILE A 176 35.95 -3.58 -11.35
CA ILE A 176 35.18 -2.74 -10.44
C ILE A 176 34.55 -1.57 -11.18
N ALA A 177 35.32 -0.87 -12.02
CA ALA A 177 34.82 0.24 -12.82
C ALA A 177 33.71 -0.22 -13.76
N HIS A 178 33.91 -1.33 -14.48
CA HIS A 178 32.90 -1.92 -15.37
C HIS A 178 31.60 -2.29 -14.62
N ASN A 179 31.72 -2.89 -13.44
CA ASN A 179 30.56 -3.26 -12.64
C ASN A 179 29.81 -2.02 -12.11
N LEU A 180 30.52 -0.94 -11.80
CA LEU A 180 29.90 0.33 -11.44
C LEU A 180 29.19 1.00 -12.63
N ASP A 181 29.80 0.98 -13.82
CA ASP A 181 29.18 1.48 -15.05
C ASP A 181 27.84 0.78 -15.32
N ARG A 182 27.83 -0.55 -15.21
CA ARG A 182 26.59 -1.33 -15.33
C ARG A 182 25.55 -0.98 -14.26
N LEU A 183 25.99 -0.68 -13.03
CA LEU A 183 25.08 -0.26 -11.98
C LEU A 183 24.46 1.11 -12.29
N PHE A 184 25.24 2.08 -12.78
CA PHE A 184 24.72 3.36 -13.23
C PHE A 184 23.70 3.22 -14.36
N ASP A 185 23.94 2.32 -15.30
CA ASP A 185 23.07 2.07 -16.43
C ASP A 185 21.70 1.47 -16.06
N LEU A 186 21.50 1.07 -14.80
CA LEU A 186 20.19 0.61 -14.33
C LEU A 186 19.09 1.67 -14.48
N GLU A 187 19.43 2.97 -14.42
CA GLU A 187 18.46 4.03 -14.69
C GLU A 187 17.91 4.03 -16.13
N LYS A 188 18.66 3.41 -17.05
CA LYS A 188 18.28 3.25 -18.47
C LYS A 188 17.59 1.91 -18.73
N TYR A 189 17.36 1.10 -17.69
CA TYR A 189 16.73 -0.21 -17.86
C TYR A 189 15.35 -0.09 -18.54
N PRO A 190 15.11 -0.84 -19.64
CA PRO A 190 13.87 -0.77 -20.38
C PRO A 190 12.76 -1.51 -19.65
N PHE A 191 11.74 -0.77 -19.18
CA PHE A 191 10.52 -1.39 -18.65
C PHE A 191 9.47 -1.51 -19.75
N THR A 192 8.84 -2.69 -19.83
CA THR A 192 7.63 -2.85 -20.60
C THR A 192 6.47 -2.17 -19.87
N ALA A 193 5.93 -1.13 -20.43
CA ALA A 193 4.73 -0.47 -19.96
C ALA A 193 3.57 -0.79 -20.89
N LEU A 194 2.48 -1.29 -20.32
CA LEU A 194 1.21 -1.48 -21.02
C LEU A 194 0.28 -0.35 -20.59
N GLU A 195 -0.46 0.20 -21.53
CA GLU A 195 -1.40 1.28 -21.28
C GLU A 195 -2.81 0.85 -21.66
N ILE A 196 -3.73 0.96 -20.72
CA ILE A 196 -5.16 0.81 -20.96
C ILE A 196 -5.65 2.16 -21.50
N ALA A 197 -6.25 2.15 -22.69
CA ALA A 197 -6.73 3.35 -23.31
C ALA A 197 -7.83 4.04 -22.49
N SER A 198 -7.89 5.36 -22.55
CA SER A 198 -8.90 6.20 -21.89
C SER A 198 -10.34 5.90 -22.31
N THR A 199 -10.53 5.20 -23.45
CA THR A 199 -11.84 4.75 -23.94
C THR A 199 -12.39 3.54 -23.19
N VAL A 200 -11.57 2.88 -22.37
CA VAL A 200 -12.00 1.77 -21.52
C VAL A 200 -12.66 2.36 -20.29
N ASP A 201 -13.88 1.92 -20.01
CA ASP A 201 -14.62 2.41 -18.86
C ASP A 201 -14.05 1.94 -17.52
N GLU A 202 -14.38 2.65 -16.45
CA GLU A 202 -13.88 2.41 -15.10
C GLU A 202 -14.19 0.99 -14.60
N GLU A 203 -15.32 0.43 -14.99
CA GLU A 203 -15.71 -0.92 -14.60
C GLU A 203 -14.81 -1.98 -15.25
N GLN A 204 -14.53 -1.82 -16.54
CA GLN A 204 -13.62 -2.71 -17.25
C GLN A 204 -12.20 -2.62 -16.70
N VAL A 205 -11.74 -1.42 -16.32
CA VAL A 205 -10.44 -1.23 -15.66
C VAL A 205 -10.41 -1.93 -14.31
N ALA A 206 -11.45 -1.82 -13.50
CA ALA A 206 -11.55 -2.52 -12.23
C ALA A 206 -11.54 -4.06 -12.41
N ASP A 207 -12.22 -4.58 -13.44
CA ASP A 207 -12.19 -6.00 -13.78
C ASP A 207 -10.80 -6.47 -14.23
N ILE A 208 -10.12 -5.69 -15.05
CA ILE A 208 -8.75 -5.96 -15.49
C ILE A 208 -7.82 -6.00 -14.27
N PHE A 209 -7.92 -5.01 -13.39
CA PHE A 209 -7.14 -4.94 -12.16
C PHE A 209 -7.31 -6.20 -11.30
N VAL A 210 -8.55 -6.60 -11.03
CA VAL A 210 -8.83 -7.79 -10.22
C VAL A 210 -8.31 -9.06 -10.88
N ARG A 211 -8.47 -9.22 -12.19
CA ARG A 211 -7.98 -10.40 -12.92
C ARG A 211 -6.46 -10.52 -12.90
N ILE A 212 -5.76 -9.42 -13.16
CA ILE A 212 -4.29 -9.40 -13.18
C ILE A 212 -3.73 -9.72 -11.79
N ASN A 213 -4.25 -9.04 -10.78
CA ASN A 213 -3.79 -9.24 -9.40
C ASN A 213 -4.20 -10.61 -8.81
N SER A 214 -5.23 -11.27 -9.35
CA SER A 214 -5.64 -12.60 -8.88
C SER A 214 -4.71 -13.73 -9.31
N GLN A 215 -3.87 -13.51 -10.30
CA GLN A 215 -2.90 -14.51 -10.79
C GLN A 215 -1.54 -14.47 -10.06
N GLY A 216 -1.29 -13.43 -9.27
CA GLY A 216 -0.07 -13.28 -8.46
C GLY A 216 -0.27 -13.63 -6.99
N VAL A 217 0.10 -12.72 -6.10
CA VAL A 217 -0.29 -12.82 -4.68
C VAL A 217 -1.79 -12.65 -4.62
N LYS A 218 -2.54 -13.67 -4.14
CA LYS A 218 -4.00 -13.61 -4.04
C LYS A 218 -4.41 -12.33 -3.33
N LEU A 219 -5.05 -11.41 -4.08
CA LEU A 219 -5.76 -10.29 -3.47
C LEU A 219 -6.74 -10.84 -2.45
N ASN A 220 -6.68 -10.34 -1.22
CA ASN A 220 -7.75 -10.63 -0.31
C ASN A 220 -9.03 -9.88 -0.80
N GLN A 221 -10.19 -10.35 -0.36
CA GLN A 221 -11.47 -9.79 -0.80
C GLN A 221 -11.63 -8.31 -0.40
N GLY A 222 -10.99 -7.89 0.70
CA GLY A 222 -10.96 -6.50 1.13
C GLY A 222 -10.22 -5.60 0.14
N ASP A 223 -9.08 -6.05 -0.36
CA ASP A 223 -8.31 -5.32 -1.36
C ASP A 223 -9.10 -5.12 -2.66
N SER A 224 -9.87 -6.12 -3.08
CA SER A 224 -10.73 -6.01 -4.26
C SER A 224 -11.81 -4.93 -4.09
N ILE A 225 -12.42 -4.83 -2.89
CA ILE A 225 -13.40 -3.79 -2.61
C ILE A 225 -12.72 -2.42 -2.47
N LEU A 226 -11.56 -2.33 -1.83
CA LEU A 226 -10.79 -1.08 -1.74
C LEU A 226 -10.42 -0.56 -3.13
N THR A 227 -10.13 -1.47 -4.07
CA THR A 227 -9.90 -1.11 -5.47
C THR A 227 -11.17 -0.55 -6.14
N LEU A 228 -12.34 -1.16 -5.95
CA LEU A 228 -13.60 -0.59 -6.43
C LEU A 228 -13.84 0.80 -5.82
N LEU A 229 -13.57 0.97 -4.53
CA LEU A 229 -13.70 2.29 -3.89
C LEU A 229 -12.76 3.32 -4.51
N SER A 230 -11.55 2.95 -4.88
CA SER A 230 -10.60 3.89 -5.51
C SER A 230 -11.09 4.42 -6.87
N VAL A 231 -11.92 3.64 -7.55
CA VAL A 231 -12.49 4.01 -8.85
C VAL A 231 -13.80 4.78 -8.69
N PHE A 232 -14.71 4.30 -7.84
CA PHE A 232 -16.10 4.79 -7.79
C PHE A 232 -16.44 5.65 -6.57
N ALA A 233 -15.68 5.57 -5.49
CA ALA A 233 -15.97 6.24 -4.21
C ALA A 233 -14.69 6.50 -3.41
N ASP A 234 -13.76 7.19 -4.01
CA ASP A 234 -12.41 7.42 -3.47
C ASP A 234 -12.40 8.11 -2.10
N ASP A 235 -13.34 9.01 -1.86
CA ASP A 235 -13.50 9.68 -0.57
C ASP A 235 -13.75 8.71 0.60
N LEU A 236 -14.47 7.59 0.36
CA LEU A 236 -14.71 6.56 1.38
C LEU A 236 -13.42 5.81 1.71
N ARG A 237 -12.64 5.52 0.71
CA ARG A 237 -11.36 4.85 0.86
C ARG A 237 -10.36 5.74 1.61
N VAL A 238 -10.24 7.01 1.23
CA VAL A 238 -9.38 7.98 1.92
C VAL A 238 -9.75 8.10 3.40
N LYS A 239 -11.05 8.09 3.74
CA LYS A 239 -11.51 8.10 5.13
C LYS A 239 -11.05 6.85 5.89
N LEU A 240 -11.17 5.65 5.27
CA LEU A 240 -10.71 4.38 5.86
C LEU A 240 -9.21 4.43 6.17
N GLU A 241 -8.40 4.83 5.20
CA GLU A 241 -6.95 4.87 5.31
C GLU A 241 -6.48 5.91 6.33
N ARG A 242 -7.06 7.11 6.30
CA ARG A 242 -6.76 8.17 7.27
C ARG A 242 -7.04 7.71 8.71
N PHE A 243 -8.17 7.07 8.93
CA PHE A 243 -8.53 6.54 10.24
C PHE A 243 -7.57 5.41 10.68
N SER A 244 -7.31 4.46 9.78
CA SER A 244 -6.35 3.38 10.02
C SER A 244 -4.96 3.94 10.38
N ARG A 245 -4.43 4.87 9.57
CA ARG A 245 -3.15 5.55 9.84
C ARG A 245 -3.14 6.20 11.22
N ALA A 246 -4.20 6.93 11.58
CA ALA A 246 -4.32 7.56 12.89
C ALA A 246 -4.38 6.55 14.06
N CYS A 247 -4.91 5.34 13.83
CA CYS A 247 -4.88 4.26 14.84
C CYS A 247 -3.46 3.75 15.15
N HIS A 248 -2.50 3.93 14.22
CA HIS A 248 -1.12 3.49 14.39
C HIS A 248 -0.23 4.55 15.06
N GLN A 249 -0.68 5.80 15.08
CA GLN A 249 0.09 6.92 15.62
C GLN A 249 -0.20 7.11 17.11
N VAL A 250 0.86 7.13 17.93
CA VAL A 250 0.73 7.44 19.35
C VAL A 250 0.30 8.90 19.49
N PRO A 251 -0.68 9.23 20.37
CA PRO A 251 -1.13 10.60 20.58
C PRO A 251 0.01 11.53 20.97
N GLN A 252 0.07 12.69 20.33
CA GLN A 252 0.98 13.75 20.76
C GLN A 252 0.29 14.70 21.74
N PRO A 253 1.00 15.24 22.72
CA PRO A 253 0.44 16.23 23.64
C PRO A 253 -0.16 17.42 22.87
N GLY A 254 -1.43 17.74 23.15
CA GLY A 254 -2.15 18.84 22.50
C GLY A 254 -2.91 18.48 21.22
N SER A 255 -2.77 17.28 20.69
CA SER A 255 -3.66 16.78 19.64
C SER A 255 -5.00 16.34 20.24
N GLY A 256 -6.11 16.53 19.49
CA GLY A 256 -7.41 15.99 19.89
C GLY A 256 -7.37 14.46 20.07
N PRO A 257 -8.44 13.85 20.63
CA PRO A 257 -8.45 12.40 20.88
C PRO A 257 -8.35 11.62 19.56
N PRO A 258 -7.23 10.90 19.31
CA PRO A 258 -7.05 10.11 18.09
C PRO A 258 -7.76 8.75 18.24
N PRO A 259 -7.97 8.02 17.14
CA PRO A 259 -8.53 6.67 17.19
C PRO A 259 -7.55 5.61 17.75
N PHE A 260 -6.37 6.02 18.19
CA PHE A 260 -5.38 5.16 18.82
C PHE A 260 -5.96 4.43 20.04
N ASN A 261 -5.64 3.15 20.20
CA ASN A 261 -6.03 2.33 21.34
C ASN A 261 -4.97 1.25 21.62
N HIS A 262 -5.02 0.59 22.77
CA HIS A 262 -4.08 -0.44 23.16
C HIS A 262 -4.48 -1.87 22.73
N PHE A 263 -5.62 -2.03 22.04
CA PHE A 263 -6.16 -3.33 21.66
C PHE A 263 -5.79 -3.75 20.24
N ILE A 264 -5.92 -2.83 19.27
CA ILE A 264 -5.72 -3.14 17.86
C ILE A 264 -5.11 -1.97 17.09
N ARG A 265 -4.26 -2.30 16.13
CA ARG A 265 -3.80 -1.42 15.07
C ARG A 265 -4.56 -1.79 13.81
N VAL A 266 -5.75 -1.23 13.68
CA VAL A 266 -6.71 -1.64 12.65
C VAL A 266 -6.24 -1.24 11.26
N GLN A 267 -6.35 -2.18 10.31
CA GLN A 267 -6.05 -1.97 8.90
C GLN A 267 -7.28 -1.52 8.11
N PRO A 268 -7.13 -0.89 6.93
CA PRO A 268 -8.26 -0.42 6.12
C PRO A 268 -9.25 -1.53 5.74
N ASP A 269 -8.77 -2.73 5.39
CA ASP A 269 -9.60 -3.88 5.06
C ASP A 269 -10.39 -4.42 6.27
N GLN A 270 -9.84 -4.29 7.48
CA GLN A 270 -10.52 -4.64 8.71
C GLN A 270 -11.66 -3.66 9.03
N LEU A 271 -11.43 -2.34 8.86
CA LEU A 271 -12.47 -1.32 8.98
C LEU A 271 -13.56 -1.50 7.92
N LEU A 272 -13.16 -1.83 6.70
CA LEU A 272 -14.09 -2.15 5.63
C LEU A 272 -14.95 -3.35 5.99
N ARG A 273 -14.39 -4.40 6.57
CA ARG A 273 -15.12 -5.59 7.04
C ARG A 273 -16.19 -5.21 8.07
N VAL A 274 -15.86 -4.36 9.03
CA VAL A 274 -16.82 -3.84 10.01
C VAL A 274 -17.93 -3.04 9.33
N THR A 275 -17.56 -2.15 8.39
CA THR A 275 -18.50 -1.31 7.63
C THR A 275 -19.49 -2.14 6.83
N VAL A 276 -18.99 -3.14 6.11
CA VAL A 276 -19.79 -4.07 5.31
C VAL A 276 -20.73 -4.91 6.19
N ALA A 277 -20.23 -5.40 7.32
CA ALA A 277 -21.05 -6.16 8.26
C ALA A 277 -22.16 -5.32 8.87
N LEU A 278 -21.88 -4.04 9.15
CA LEU A 278 -22.88 -3.10 9.69
C LEU A 278 -23.93 -2.70 8.65
N GLY A 279 -23.50 -2.34 7.41
CA GLY A 279 -24.37 -1.84 6.36
C GLY A 279 -25.19 -2.95 5.69
N PHE A 280 -24.51 -3.98 5.22
CA PHE A 280 -25.12 -5.03 4.41
C PHE A 280 -25.47 -6.30 5.16
N TYR A 281 -25.22 -6.37 6.46
CA TYR A 281 -25.43 -7.56 7.32
C TYR A 281 -24.78 -8.82 6.77
N ARG A 282 -23.61 -8.65 6.13
CA ARG A 282 -22.86 -9.74 5.50
C ARG A 282 -21.43 -9.80 6.06
N ALA A 283 -21.03 -10.98 6.51
CA ALA A 283 -19.68 -11.22 7.01
C ALA A 283 -18.69 -11.55 5.88
N ARG A 284 -19.16 -12.08 4.75
CA ARG A 284 -18.32 -12.48 3.62
C ARG A 284 -18.14 -11.34 2.62
N LEU A 285 -16.94 -10.79 2.54
CA LEU A 285 -16.59 -9.70 1.64
C LEU A 285 -16.80 -10.06 0.15
N GLN A 286 -16.62 -11.33 -0.23
CA GLN A 286 -16.86 -11.78 -1.60
C GLN A 286 -18.29 -11.51 -2.07
N SER A 287 -19.27 -11.76 -1.21
CA SER A 287 -20.68 -11.50 -1.54
C SER A 287 -20.95 -10.00 -1.69
N VAL A 288 -20.21 -9.17 -0.94
CA VAL A 288 -20.34 -7.71 -1.02
C VAL A 288 -19.62 -7.16 -2.24
N TYR A 289 -18.46 -7.70 -2.59
CA TYR A 289 -17.78 -7.36 -3.83
C TYR A 289 -18.70 -7.57 -5.05
N GLN A 290 -19.35 -8.74 -5.13
CA GLN A 290 -20.32 -9.02 -6.20
C GLN A 290 -21.52 -8.05 -6.19
N LEU A 291 -21.99 -7.69 -5.00
CA LEU A 291 -23.08 -6.72 -4.85
C LEU A 291 -22.66 -5.32 -5.33
N LEU A 292 -21.49 -4.85 -4.94
CA LEU A 292 -20.98 -3.51 -5.28
C LEU A 292 -20.65 -3.37 -6.77
N ARG A 293 -20.38 -4.47 -7.49
CA ARG A 293 -20.24 -4.45 -8.96
C ARG A 293 -21.55 -4.13 -9.67
N SER A 294 -22.69 -4.29 -8.99
CA SER A 294 -24.01 -3.90 -9.48
C SER A 294 -24.30 -4.38 -10.90
N ARG A 295 -24.02 -5.65 -11.17
CA ARG A 295 -24.37 -6.27 -12.46
C ARG A 295 -25.68 -7.05 -12.34
N ASP A 296 -26.52 -6.91 -13.35
CA ASP A 296 -27.70 -7.74 -13.50
C ASP A 296 -27.28 -9.22 -13.62
N PRO A 297 -27.83 -10.12 -12.79
CA PRO A 297 -27.39 -11.53 -12.78
C PRO A 297 -27.75 -12.31 -14.04
N VAL A 298 -28.71 -11.82 -14.84
CA VAL A 298 -29.20 -12.50 -16.06
C VAL A 298 -28.52 -11.93 -17.30
N THR A 299 -28.50 -10.61 -17.42
CA THR A 299 -27.98 -9.93 -18.63
C THR A 299 -26.50 -9.57 -18.52
N GLY A 300 -25.95 -9.54 -17.30
CA GLY A 300 -24.60 -9.05 -17.04
C GLY A 300 -24.46 -7.52 -17.19
N ALA A 301 -25.55 -6.81 -17.48
CA ALA A 301 -25.54 -5.37 -17.67
C ALA A 301 -25.20 -4.62 -16.37
N PHE A 302 -24.44 -3.55 -16.50
CA PHE A 302 -24.08 -2.68 -15.39
C PHE A 302 -25.26 -1.78 -15.00
N LEU A 303 -25.50 -1.61 -13.68
CA LEU A 303 -26.60 -0.87 -13.09
C LEU A 303 -26.07 0.33 -12.26
N PRO A 304 -25.78 1.48 -12.88
CA PRO A 304 -25.10 2.60 -12.22
C PRO A 304 -25.90 3.19 -11.05
N GLU A 305 -27.22 3.29 -11.17
CA GLU A 305 -28.07 3.83 -10.10
C GLU A 305 -28.05 2.92 -8.85
N GLN A 306 -28.05 1.61 -9.06
CA GLN A 306 -27.94 0.64 -7.98
C GLN A 306 -26.57 0.74 -7.30
N GLN A 307 -25.52 0.90 -8.08
CA GLN A 307 -24.16 1.06 -7.56
C GLN A 307 -24.05 2.32 -6.71
N ALA A 308 -24.52 3.47 -7.21
CA ALA A 308 -24.49 4.73 -6.48
C ALA A 308 -25.21 4.63 -5.13
N ARG A 309 -26.40 3.99 -5.10
CA ARG A 309 -27.14 3.74 -3.85
C ARG A 309 -26.35 2.86 -2.88
N LEU A 310 -25.71 1.81 -3.36
CA LEU A 310 -24.92 0.90 -2.51
C LEU A 310 -23.68 1.59 -1.94
N PHE A 311 -23.01 2.44 -2.70
CA PHE A 311 -21.90 3.23 -2.19
C PHE A 311 -22.35 4.29 -1.18
N GLN A 312 -23.54 4.89 -1.37
CA GLN A 312 -24.12 5.77 -0.36
C GLN A 312 -24.38 5.01 0.96
N GLU A 313 -24.99 3.83 0.91
CA GLU A 313 -25.27 2.98 2.09
C GLU A 313 -23.96 2.57 2.79
N LEU A 314 -22.94 2.23 2.00
CA LEU A 314 -21.60 1.95 2.52
C LEU A 314 -21.01 3.17 3.23
N GLY A 315 -21.15 4.37 2.66
CA GLY A 315 -20.66 5.63 3.23
C GLY A 315 -21.36 6.01 4.56
N GLU A 316 -22.66 5.81 4.64
CA GLU A 316 -23.43 6.03 5.87
C GLU A 316 -22.99 5.08 6.98
N SER A 317 -22.76 3.80 6.63
CA SER A 317 -22.27 2.81 7.58
C SER A 317 -20.83 3.10 8.00
N LEU A 318 -19.98 3.50 7.07
CA LEU A 318 -18.60 3.91 7.33
C LEU A 318 -18.55 5.08 8.31
N SER A 319 -19.41 6.07 8.13
CA SER A 319 -19.46 7.23 9.02
C SER A 319 -19.74 6.84 10.48
N LYS A 320 -20.58 5.83 10.70
CA LYS A 320 -20.87 5.29 12.04
C LYS A 320 -19.67 4.51 12.61
N VAL A 321 -18.98 3.74 11.77
CA VAL A 321 -17.80 2.95 12.14
C VAL A 321 -16.63 3.85 12.51
N LEU A 322 -16.38 4.93 11.75
CA LEU A 322 -15.27 5.85 11.99
C LEU A 322 -15.57 6.94 13.02
N GLN A 323 -16.79 6.96 13.59
CA GLN A 323 -17.12 7.94 14.63
C GLN A 323 -16.31 7.68 15.89
N LEU A 324 -15.43 8.62 16.25
CA LEU A 324 -14.50 8.49 17.38
C LEU A 324 -15.22 8.18 18.71
N THR A 325 -16.39 8.79 18.93
CA THR A 325 -17.19 8.53 20.13
C THR A 325 -17.60 7.06 20.22
N ASN A 326 -18.03 6.43 19.11
CA ASN A 326 -18.39 5.01 19.08
C ASN A 326 -17.14 4.15 19.32
N TRP A 327 -16.04 4.50 18.66
CA TRP A 327 -14.78 3.79 18.74
C TRP A 327 -14.23 3.77 20.16
N HIS A 328 -14.12 4.93 20.79
CA HIS A 328 -13.61 5.04 22.15
C HIS A 328 -14.53 4.38 23.18
N GLN A 329 -15.85 4.59 23.07
CA GLN A 329 -16.81 4.02 24.00
C GLN A 329 -16.78 2.49 23.95
N PHE A 330 -16.64 1.89 22.76
CA PHE A 330 -16.47 0.44 22.62
C PHE A 330 -15.25 -0.07 23.40
N PHE A 331 -14.09 0.59 23.28
CA PHE A 331 -12.90 0.16 24.05
C PHE A 331 -13.03 0.39 25.55
N LEU A 332 -13.76 1.43 25.97
CA LEU A 332 -14.11 1.60 27.38
C LEU A 332 -14.99 0.46 27.89
N THR A 333 -15.94 -0.01 27.09
CA THR A 333 -16.76 -1.21 27.39
C THR A 333 -15.89 -2.44 27.62
N LEU A 334 -14.89 -2.68 26.74
CA LEU A 334 -13.95 -3.81 26.90
C LEU A 334 -13.07 -3.64 28.14
N ALA A 335 -12.62 -2.43 28.41
CA ALA A 335 -11.81 -2.12 29.60
C ALA A 335 -12.63 -2.35 30.89
N GLY A 336 -13.93 -1.99 30.89
CA GLY A 336 -14.88 -2.28 31.98
C GLY A 336 -15.11 -3.78 32.18
N ALA A 337 -15.02 -4.59 31.13
CA ALA A 337 -15.09 -6.05 31.21
C ALA A 337 -13.78 -6.72 31.64
N GLY A 338 -12.72 -5.95 31.95
CA GLY A 338 -11.44 -6.44 32.47
C GLY A 338 -10.31 -6.58 31.46
N PHE A 339 -10.54 -6.32 30.16
CA PHE A 339 -9.50 -6.36 29.14
C PHE A 339 -8.66 -5.09 29.17
N ARG A 340 -7.34 -5.20 29.01
CA ARG A 340 -6.41 -4.05 29.10
C ARG A 340 -5.58 -3.81 27.83
N SER A 341 -5.37 -4.86 27.03
CA SER A 341 -4.55 -4.76 25.81
C SER A 341 -4.92 -5.85 24.80
N GLY A 342 -4.42 -5.70 23.58
CA GLY A 342 -4.57 -6.67 22.51
C GLY A 342 -3.97 -8.04 22.82
N GLN A 343 -3.00 -8.13 23.75
CA GLN A 343 -2.44 -9.41 24.19
C GLN A 343 -3.45 -10.30 24.92
N MET A 344 -4.50 -9.70 25.48
CA MET A 344 -5.59 -10.43 26.15
C MET A 344 -6.68 -10.87 25.18
N VAL A 345 -6.57 -10.50 23.89
CA VAL A 345 -7.60 -10.78 22.87
C VAL A 345 -7.17 -12.01 22.07
N SER A 346 -8.01 -13.05 22.07
CA SER A 346 -7.74 -14.32 21.39
C SER A 346 -7.74 -14.19 19.85
N SER A 347 -8.50 -13.24 19.30
CA SER A 347 -8.63 -13.02 17.86
C SER A 347 -9.02 -11.58 17.55
N GLN A 348 -8.35 -10.97 16.58
CA GLN A 348 -8.74 -9.65 16.06
C GLN A 348 -10.15 -9.66 15.46
N ASN A 349 -10.55 -10.76 14.81
CA ASN A 349 -11.92 -10.91 14.30
C ASN A 349 -12.96 -10.89 15.42
N ALA A 350 -12.65 -11.49 16.58
CA ALA A 350 -13.54 -11.42 17.75
C ALA A 350 -13.77 -9.96 18.17
N LEU A 351 -12.72 -9.14 18.18
CA LEU A 351 -12.81 -7.72 18.50
C LEU A 351 -13.64 -6.96 17.44
N LEU A 352 -13.34 -7.16 16.16
CA LEU A 352 -14.02 -6.46 15.06
C LEU A 352 -15.52 -6.79 15.01
N TYR A 353 -15.91 -8.06 15.14
CA TYR A 353 -17.33 -8.44 15.17
C TYR A 353 -18.03 -7.98 16.45
N SER A 354 -17.34 -7.93 17.59
CA SER A 354 -17.92 -7.34 18.80
C SER A 354 -18.18 -5.84 18.63
N TYR A 355 -17.33 -5.13 17.89
CA TYR A 355 -17.60 -3.74 17.51
C TYR A 355 -18.81 -3.60 16.59
N VAL A 356 -19.00 -4.52 15.62
CA VAL A 356 -20.22 -4.55 14.80
C VAL A 356 -21.46 -4.71 15.68
N PHE A 357 -21.47 -5.65 16.64
CA PHE A 357 -22.59 -5.86 17.55
C PHE A 357 -22.84 -4.66 18.46
N TYR A 358 -21.79 -4.02 18.94
CA TYR A 358 -21.90 -2.77 19.70
C TYR A 358 -22.58 -1.68 18.86
N LEU A 359 -22.16 -1.48 17.62
CA LEU A 359 -22.76 -0.49 16.72
C LEU A 359 -24.22 -0.83 16.38
N LEU A 360 -24.55 -2.09 16.10
CA LEU A 360 -25.91 -2.53 15.86
C LEU A 360 -26.81 -2.28 17.08
N GLY A 361 -26.34 -2.65 18.28
CA GLY A 361 -27.05 -2.40 19.52
C GLY A 361 -27.35 -0.92 19.72
N LYS A 362 -26.35 -0.07 19.48
CA LYS A 362 -26.49 1.38 19.68
C LYS A 362 -27.34 2.04 18.59
N THR A 363 -27.08 1.74 17.30
CA THR A 363 -27.64 2.54 16.19
C THR A 363 -28.93 1.97 15.61
N ARG A 364 -29.13 0.65 15.68
CA ARG A 364 -30.31 0.00 15.12
C ARG A 364 -31.34 -0.39 16.20
N PHE A 365 -30.84 -0.93 17.30
CA PHE A 365 -31.73 -1.43 18.35
C PHE A 365 -31.96 -0.44 19.49
N GLY A 366 -31.23 0.68 19.52
CA GLY A 366 -31.38 1.74 20.52
C GLY A 366 -31.18 1.25 21.96
N ILE A 367 -30.32 0.26 22.17
CA ILE A 367 -30.08 -0.31 23.51
C ILE A 367 -29.42 0.76 24.38
N PRO A 368 -29.91 1.00 25.60
CA PRO A 368 -29.28 1.94 26.54
C PRO A 368 -27.82 1.58 26.81
N SER A 369 -26.94 2.60 26.91
CA SER A 369 -25.50 2.41 27.00
C SER A 369 -25.08 1.45 28.13
N HIS A 370 -25.65 1.57 29.32
CA HIS A 370 -25.30 0.71 30.46
C HIS A 370 -25.65 -0.75 30.25
N GLU A 371 -26.73 -1.03 29.51
CA GLU A 371 -27.15 -2.39 29.16
C GLU A 371 -26.29 -2.93 28.04
N LEU A 372 -26.01 -2.09 27.03
CA LEU A 372 -25.14 -2.43 25.91
C LEU A 372 -23.73 -2.78 26.38
N ASP A 373 -23.16 -1.99 27.28
CA ASP A 373 -21.85 -2.24 27.88
C ASP A 373 -21.79 -3.58 28.59
N ARG A 374 -22.84 -3.90 29.36
CA ARG A 374 -22.95 -5.18 30.06
C ARG A 374 -23.05 -6.37 29.10
N VAL A 375 -23.88 -6.25 28.06
CA VAL A 375 -24.09 -7.33 27.08
C VAL A 375 -22.85 -7.56 26.25
N ILE A 376 -22.25 -6.50 25.73
CA ILE A 376 -21.02 -6.58 24.90
C ILE A 376 -19.84 -7.09 25.74
N GLY A 377 -19.68 -6.62 26.97
CA GLY A 377 -18.62 -7.11 27.86
C GLY A 377 -18.71 -8.61 28.14
N ARG A 378 -19.93 -9.12 28.45
CA ARG A 378 -20.16 -10.56 28.62
C ARG A 378 -19.95 -11.36 27.34
N TRP A 379 -20.44 -10.86 26.21
CA TRP A 379 -20.24 -11.46 24.90
C TRP A 379 -18.76 -11.61 24.59
N PHE A 380 -18.00 -10.52 24.73
CA PHE A 380 -16.58 -10.49 24.40
C PHE A 380 -15.77 -11.44 25.29
N PHE A 381 -16.11 -11.51 26.58
CA PHE A 381 -15.52 -12.46 27.51
C PHE A 381 -15.77 -13.92 27.07
N ALA A 382 -17.01 -14.26 26.75
CA ALA A 382 -17.42 -15.61 26.32
C ALA A 382 -16.72 -16.00 25.00
N VAL A 383 -16.64 -15.07 24.04
CA VAL A 383 -15.97 -15.28 22.74
C VAL A 383 -14.47 -15.50 22.91
N THR A 384 -13.83 -14.75 23.80
CA THR A 384 -12.40 -14.89 24.09
C THR A 384 -12.09 -16.22 24.75
N LEU A 385 -12.89 -16.64 25.75
CA LEU A 385 -12.74 -17.92 26.43
C LEU A 385 -12.97 -19.13 25.51
N SER A 386 -13.99 -19.04 24.66
CA SER A 386 -14.33 -20.15 23.75
C SER A 386 -13.40 -20.26 22.53
N GLY A 387 -12.47 -19.30 22.34
CA GLY A 387 -11.62 -19.25 21.15
C GLY A 387 -12.41 -19.05 19.85
N ARG A 388 -13.61 -18.51 19.90
CA ARG A 388 -14.43 -18.25 18.72
C ARG A 388 -13.74 -17.22 17.82
N TYR A 389 -13.82 -17.41 16.50
CA TYR A 389 -13.14 -16.60 15.47
C TYR A 389 -11.60 -16.72 15.47
N THR A 390 -11.01 -17.74 16.08
CA THR A 390 -9.57 -18.00 16.03
C THR A 390 -9.16 -18.84 14.81
N ALA A 391 -10.08 -19.63 14.25
CA ALA A 391 -9.84 -20.35 13.00
C ALA A 391 -10.09 -19.44 11.80
N ASN A 392 -9.36 -19.68 10.71
CA ASN A 392 -9.62 -19.03 9.40
C ASN A 392 -11.01 -19.45 8.92
N THR A 393 -12.00 -18.62 9.15
CA THR A 393 -13.35 -18.75 8.58
C THR A 393 -13.49 -17.83 7.37
#